data_72247126a725c7169f7552cf8d01f029
#
_entry.id   72247126a725c7169f7552cf8d01f029
#
_cell.length_a   1.000
_cell.length_b   1.000
_cell.length_c   1.000
_cell.angle_alpha   90.00
_cell.angle_beta   90.00
_cell.angle_gamma   90.00
#
_symmetry.space_group_name_H-M   'P 1'
#
loop_
_entity.id
_entity.type
_entity.pdbx_description
1 polymer ?
#
loop_
_entity_poly.entity_id
_entity_poly.type
_entity_poly.pdbx_seq_one_letter_code
_entity_poly.pdbx_strand_id
1 'polypeptide(L)'
;MASNNNSNNIDITYATMGEVMDYQTSSPTSGFTESSTVFDDDGTTPLVSVEVGGKEYTYVPFGYENQLPYELINNIGRSSVMAQNKLFNVLTCYGMGFQYNDVETKLPTKDREVNLFRMHNSMSRFFLEQITDMKYFFFCVSAIVLNKKGDKIVAVRHKEACYCRFTKSRNGRSEYVLYANWRNATVPANIEVLPLLDELDPLGDLQQRMGLDGQNGKVKARQSEKPECKDRVFAIVTRFPTPGCQYYPVPYYSAIFRDKWYDISRLIAIGKMAKLKNHATIPYLVEIHNDYWRGIFKEEHITSTEEQKKRKLAEKEKIRDFISGIENSGKLWIAGYYTTPDGKEVKMVRITRIDTSKDGGDYSDDIAESNNMQCYADNIHPNLVGATPGKSQTNNSGSDKRELFTLKQSIEKAFHDLMETVHWVIIYFNHWEEKVYPDVPLIMLTTLDENKDAKKVSNNPNSKTDD
;
A
#
# COMPACT_ATOMS: atom_id res chain seq x y z
N MET A 1 -39.45 17.27 54.57
CA MET A 1 -38.09 17.24 54.00
C MET A 1 -38.04 16.01 53.11
N ALA A 2 -38.41 16.16 51.90
CA ALA A 2 -38.34 15.09 50.90
C ALA A 2 -36.97 15.18 50.25
N SER A 3 -36.14 14.17 50.45
CA SER A 3 -34.89 14.01 49.74
C SER A 3 -35.18 13.57 48.32
N ASN A 4 -35.07 14.48 47.40
CA ASN A 4 -34.98 14.17 45.99
C ASN A 4 -33.65 13.44 45.75
N ASN A 5 -33.67 12.13 45.85
CA ASN A 5 -32.70 11.29 45.18
C ASN A 5 -33.16 11.17 43.74
N ASN A 6 -32.87 12.19 42.97
CA ASN A 6 -32.77 12.01 41.51
C ASN A 6 -31.55 11.11 41.32
N SER A 7 -31.78 9.82 41.27
CA SER A 7 -30.89 8.88 40.64
C SER A 7 -30.85 9.21 39.17
N ASN A 8 -29.96 10.10 38.78
CA ASN A 8 -29.48 10.24 37.42
C ASN A 8 -28.66 9.00 37.01
N ASN A 9 -29.12 7.82 37.42
CA ASN A 9 -28.89 6.59 36.67
C ASN A 9 -29.96 6.53 35.57
N ILE A 10 -30.03 7.56 34.82
CA ILE A 10 -30.55 7.48 33.48
C ILE A 10 -29.70 6.41 32.82
N ASP A 11 -30.35 5.40 32.36
CA ASP A 11 -29.77 4.41 31.49
C ASP A 11 -28.91 5.11 30.47
N ILE A 12 -27.62 5.20 30.83
CA ILE A 12 -26.58 5.85 30.04
C ILE A 12 -26.56 5.30 28.61
N THR A 13 -27.07 4.09 28.42
CA THR A 13 -27.24 3.43 27.14
C THR A 13 -28.38 4.00 26.28
N TYR A 14 -29.37 4.61 26.83
CA TYR A 14 -30.55 5.14 26.11
C TYR A 14 -30.44 6.62 25.80
N ALA A 15 -29.93 7.37 26.75
CA ALA A 15 -29.53 8.74 26.52
C ALA A 15 -28.48 8.84 25.43
N THR A 16 -27.64 7.81 25.30
CA THR A 16 -26.53 7.81 24.36
C THR A 16 -26.96 7.77 22.89
N MET A 17 -28.01 7.06 22.48
CA MET A 17 -28.30 7.00 21.04
C MET A 17 -28.91 8.26 20.46
N GLY A 18 -29.74 8.97 21.17
CA GLY A 18 -30.28 10.27 20.75
C GLY A 18 -29.37 11.45 21.06
N GLU A 19 -28.80 11.48 22.26
CA GLU A 19 -27.93 12.57 22.68
C GLU A 19 -26.51 12.50 22.09
N VAL A 20 -26.01 11.32 21.77
CA VAL A 20 -24.73 11.17 21.04
C VAL A 20 -24.84 11.71 19.62
N MET A 21 -25.99 11.58 18.99
CA MET A 21 -26.23 12.20 17.68
C MET A 21 -26.21 13.73 17.76
N ASP A 22 -26.80 14.31 18.80
CA ASP A 22 -26.77 15.76 19.06
C ASP A 22 -25.37 16.24 19.50
N TYR A 23 -24.66 15.44 20.29
CA TYR A 23 -23.29 15.78 20.71
C TYR A 23 -22.29 15.72 19.57
N GLN A 24 -22.46 14.83 18.62
CA GLN A 24 -21.65 14.74 17.42
C GLN A 24 -21.88 15.91 16.46
N THR A 25 -23.09 16.48 16.43
CA THR A 25 -23.39 17.68 15.66
C THR A 25 -22.74 18.95 16.25
N SER A 26 -22.38 18.92 17.53
CA SER A 26 -21.66 19.98 18.22
C SER A 26 -20.13 19.74 18.29
N SER A 27 -19.62 18.75 17.59
CA SER A 27 -18.20 18.45 17.51
C SER A 27 -17.38 19.70 17.11
N PRO A 28 -16.26 19.98 17.79
CA PRO A 28 -15.43 21.16 17.54
C PRO A 28 -14.85 21.23 16.13
N THR A 29 -15.07 20.21 15.31
CA THR A 29 -14.68 20.18 13.89
C THR A 29 -15.44 21.19 13.02
N SER A 30 -16.52 21.80 13.51
CA SER A 30 -17.26 22.85 12.79
C SER A 30 -16.48 24.15 12.55
N GLY A 31 -15.31 24.32 13.15
CA GLY A 31 -14.45 25.46 12.97
C GLY A 31 -13.17 25.21 12.20
N PHE A 32 -12.92 23.98 11.78
CA PHE A 32 -11.76 23.70 10.94
C PHE A 32 -12.07 24.08 9.50
N THR A 33 -11.26 24.94 8.96
CA THR A 33 -11.23 25.25 7.54
C THR A 33 -11.08 23.93 6.75
N GLU A 34 -11.77 23.83 5.70
CA GLU A 34 -12.12 22.64 4.91
C GLU A 34 -10.96 22.01 4.15
N SER A 35 -9.77 22.51 4.33
CA SER A 35 -8.56 21.96 3.78
C SER A 35 -7.93 20.99 4.78
N SER A 36 -8.34 19.76 4.68
CA SER A 36 -8.00 18.74 5.67
C SER A 36 -6.92 17.78 5.20
N THR A 37 -6.23 18.09 4.15
CA THR A 37 -5.14 17.22 3.72
C THR A 37 -3.82 17.81 4.21
N VAL A 38 -3.17 17.12 5.15
CA VAL A 38 -1.80 17.39 5.61
C VAL A 38 -0.78 17.44 4.46
N PHE A 39 -1.21 17.12 3.24
CA PHE A 39 -0.43 17.18 2.01
C PHE A 39 -0.62 18.48 1.22
N ASP A 40 -1.57 19.31 1.59
CA ASP A 40 -1.67 20.68 1.08
C ASP A 40 -0.75 21.56 1.90
N ASP A 41 0.39 21.94 1.36
CA ASP A 41 1.36 22.81 2.02
C ASP A 41 0.79 24.21 2.32
N ASP A 42 -0.30 24.59 1.67
CA ASP A 42 -0.97 25.90 1.82
C ASP A 42 -2.45 25.83 2.20
N GLY A 43 -3.00 24.65 2.37
CA GLY A 43 -4.35 24.46 2.90
C GLY A 43 -5.48 24.99 2.03
N THR A 44 -5.26 25.18 0.74
CA THR A 44 -6.17 25.92 -0.14
C THR A 44 -6.70 25.16 -1.33
N THR A 45 -6.70 23.80 -1.29
CA THR A 45 -7.34 23.06 -2.38
C THR A 45 -8.83 23.41 -2.43
N PRO A 46 -9.31 24.09 -3.49
CA PRO A 46 -10.68 24.57 -3.54
C PRO A 46 -11.65 23.39 -3.60
N LEU A 47 -12.74 23.51 -2.86
CA LEU A 47 -13.86 22.59 -2.95
C LEU A 47 -14.40 22.56 -4.38
N VAL A 48 -14.81 21.38 -4.84
CA VAL A 48 -15.34 21.20 -6.19
C VAL A 48 -16.80 20.79 -6.12
N SER A 49 -17.65 21.50 -6.87
CA SER A 49 -19.06 21.13 -7.02
C SER A 49 -19.26 20.29 -8.28
N VAL A 50 -20.10 19.27 -8.17
CA VAL A 50 -20.52 18.40 -9.26
C VAL A 50 -22.04 18.23 -9.24
N GLU A 51 -22.66 18.21 -10.41
CA GLU A 51 -24.08 17.96 -10.54
C GLU A 51 -24.35 16.49 -10.91
N VAL A 52 -25.15 15.80 -10.10
CA VAL A 52 -25.56 14.42 -10.35
C VAL A 52 -27.06 14.28 -10.19
N GLY A 53 -27.75 13.90 -11.26
CA GLY A 53 -29.21 13.72 -11.22
C GLY A 53 -30.02 14.98 -10.90
N GLY A 54 -29.53 16.16 -11.30
CA GLY A 54 -30.18 17.46 -11.02
C GLY A 54 -29.94 17.98 -9.59
N LYS A 55 -29.06 17.36 -8.82
CA LYS A 55 -28.65 17.79 -7.48
C LYS A 55 -27.15 18.12 -7.47
N GLU A 56 -26.82 19.25 -6.88
CA GLU A 56 -25.42 19.68 -6.71
C GLU A 56 -24.84 19.06 -5.44
N TYR A 57 -23.60 18.53 -5.59
CA TYR A 57 -22.80 17.99 -4.49
C TYR A 57 -21.44 18.66 -4.49
N THR A 58 -21.05 19.21 -3.35
CA THR A 58 -19.72 19.76 -3.15
C THR A 58 -18.86 18.73 -2.44
N TYR A 59 -17.72 18.35 -3.04
CA TYR A 59 -16.81 17.36 -2.46
C TYR A 59 -15.46 17.97 -2.09
N VAL A 60 -14.76 17.31 -1.18
CA VAL A 60 -13.40 17.64 -0.76
C VAL A 60 -12.42 16.84 -1.62
N PRO A 61 -11.51 17.49 -2.35
CA PRO A 61 -10.47 16.80 -3.11
C PRO A 61 -9.57 15.93 -2.22
N PHE A 62 -9.10 14.81 -2.76
CA PHE A 62 -8.17 13.93 -2.05
C PHE A 62 -6.73 14.31 -2.41
N GLY A 63 -6.13 15.20 -1.61
CA GLY A 63 -4.81 15.76 -1.83
C GLY A 63 -4.79 16.83 -2.92
N TYR A 64 -3.59 17.31 -3.23
CA TYR A 64 -3.37 18.30 -4.25
C TYR A 64 -3.92 17.84 -5.61
N GLU A 65 -4.66 18.72 -6.29
CA GLU A 65 -5.32 18.41 -7.56
C GLU A 65 -6.17 17.13 -7.57
N ASN A 66 -6.60 16.65 -6.40
CA ASN A 66 -7.37 15.42 -6.27
C ASN A 66 -6.64 14.14 -6.73
N GLN A 67 -5.30 14.15 -6.80
CA GLN A 67 -4.49 13.08 -7.38
C GLN A 67 -3.71 12.23 -6.38
N LEU A 68 -3.71 12.58 -5.09
CA LEU A 68 -2.92 11.90 -4.06
C LEU A 68 -3.07 10.35 -4.06
N PRO A 69 -4.28 9.75 -4.15
CA PRO A 69 -4.38 8.30 -4.13
C PRO A 69 -3.68 7.63 -5.33
N TYR A 70 -3.72 8.27 -6.49
CA TYR A 70 -3.06 7.75 -7.69
C TYR A 70 -1.54 7.93 -7.64
N GLU A 71 -1.07 9.00 -7.01
CA GLU A 71 0.36 9.22 -6.75
C GLU A 71 0.92 8.17 -5.80
N LEU A 72 0.19 7.88 -4.70
CA LEU A 72 0.58 6.82 -3.76
C LEU A 72 0.68 5.45 -4.46
N ILE A 73 -0.34 5.07 -5.23
CA ILE A 73 -0.34 3.82 -6.00
C ILE A 73 0.86 3.77 -6.96
N ASN A 74 1.09 4.85 -7.72
CA ASN A 74 2.19 4.94 -8.66
C ASN A 74 3.55 4.85 -7.98
N ASN A 75 3.75 5.56 -6.88
CA ASN A 75 5.02 5.58 -6.16
C ASN A 75 5.34 4.21 -5.56
N ILE A 76 4.35 3.54 -4.96
CA ILE A 76 4.50 2.16 -4.47
C ILE A 76 4.85 1.23 -5.63
N GLY A 77 4.12 1.31 -6.74
CA GLY A 77 4.35 0.45 -7.91
C GLY A 77 5.71 0.66 -8.61
N ARG A 78 6.39 1.79 -8.37
CA ARG A 78 7.73 2.08 -8.90
C ARG A 78 8.88 1.59 -8.04
N SER A 79 8.62 1.14 -6.82
CA SER A 79 9.62 0.55 -5.92
C SER A 79 9.29 -0.90 -5.64
N SER A 80 10.18 -1.82 -6.01
CA SER A 80 10.01 -3.25 -5.71
C SER A 80 9.98 -3.52 -4.20
N VAL A 81 10.71 -2.74 -3.41
CA VAL A 81 10.72 -2.87 -1.95
C VAL A 81 9.37 -2.43 -1.38
N MET A 82 8.88 -1.23 -1.75
CA MET A 82 7.59 -0.74 -1.27
C MET A 82 6.42 -1.63 -1.71
N ALA A 83 6.44 -2.11 -2.97
CA ALA A 83 5.41 -3.01 -3.47
C ALA A 83 5.36 -4.33 -2.69
N GLN A 84 6.53 -4.93 -2.42
CA GLN A 84 6.64 -6.16 -1.64
C GLN A 84 6.23 -5.92 -0.17
N ASN A 85 6.61 -4.79 0.41
CA ASN A 85 6.22 -4.42 1.75
C ASN A 85 4.70 -4.28 1.88
N LYS A 86 4.04 -3.62 0.92
CA LYS A 86 2.58 -3.51 0.90
C LYS A 86 1.91 -4.87 0.80
N LEU A 87 2.38 -5.72 -0.11
CA LEU A 87 1.86 -7.09 -0.23
C LEU A 87 2.03 -7.86 1.09
N PHE A 88 3.22 -7.78 1.70
CA PHE A 88 3.48 -8.44 2.98
C PHE A 88 2.53 -7.93 4.09
N ASN A 89 2.34 -6.61 4.21
CA ASN A 89 1.43 -6.01 5.18
C ASN A 89 -0.03 -6.46 4.97
N VAL A 90 -0.48 -6.49 3.72
CA VAL A 90 -1.83 -6.96 3.36
C VAL A 90 -2.02 -8.42 3.74
N LEU A 91 -1.07 -9.30 3.36
CA LEU A 91 -1.17 -10.73 3.62
C LEU A 91 -1.02 -11.07 5.12
N THR A 92 -0.17 -10.34 5.85
CA THR A 92 -0.03 -10.53 7.30
C THR A 92 -1.28 -10.08 8.05
N CYS A 93 -1.88 -8.96 7.64
CA CYS A 93 -3.15 -8.50 8.18
C CYS A 93 -4.31 -9.45 7.83
N TYR A 94 -4.29 -10.07 6.65
CA TYR A 94 -5.29 -11.07 6.29
C TYR A 94 -5.22 -12.32 7.19
N GLY A 95 -4.04 -12.70 7.65
CA GLY A 95 -3.81 -13.82 8.58
C GLY A 95 -4.43 -15.13 8.08
N MET A 96 -5.24 -15.77 8.91
CA MET A 96 -6.02 -16.96 8.54
C MET A 96 -7.32 -16.64 7.79
N GLY A 97 -7.56 -15.37 7.53
CA GLY A 97 -8.77 -14.89 6.87
C GLY A 97 -9.92 -14.63 7.83
N PHE A 98 -10.92 -13.93 7.31
CA PHE A 98 -12.12 -13.56 8.05
C PHE A 98 -13.11 -14.71 8.16
N GLN A 99 -13.68 -14.89 9.36
CA GLN A 99 -14.73 -15.88 9.59
C GLN A 99 -15.79 -15.37 10.59
N TYR A 100 -16.97 -15.94 10.52
CA TYR A 100 -17.98 -15.81 11.56
C TYR A 100 -17.90 -17.03 12.45
N ASN A 101 -17.65 -16.83 13.74
CA ASN A 101 -17.63 -17.88 14.74
C ASN A 101 -18.95 -17.94 15.48
N ASP A 102 -19.36 -19.12 15.84
CA ASP A 102 -20.51 -19.38 16.68
C ASP A 102 -20.25 -18.92 18.11
N VAL A 103 -21.22 -18.24 18.74
CA VAL A 103 -21.06 -17.67 20.07
C VAL A 103 -20.84 -18.73 21.14
N GLU A 104 -21.49 -19.90 21.04
CA GLU A 104 -21.41 -20.97 22.04
C GLU A 104 -20.14 -21.82 21.86
N THR A 105 -19.90 -22.28 20.63
CA THR A 105 -18.83 -23.24 20.35
C THR A 105 -17.47 -22.61 20.11
N LYS A 106 -17.41 -21.29 19.81
CA LYS A 106 -16.20 -20.53 19.41
C LYS A 106 -15.54 -21.09 18.14
N LEU A 107 -16.23 -21.90 17.39
CA LEU A 107 -15.77 -22.48 16.12
C LEU A 107 -16.49 -21.81 14.94
N PRO A 108 -15.98 -21.95 13.71
CA PRO A 108 -16.65 -21.43 12.53
C PRO A 108 -18.11 -21.90 12.46
N THR A 109 -19.01 -20.93 12.26
CA THR A 109 -20.46 -21.19 12.34
C THR A 109 -20.95 -22.18 11.29
N LYS A 110 -21.92 -23.00 11.69
CA LYS A 110 -22.65 -23.89 10.81
C LYS A 110 -24.03 -23.33 10.41
N ASP A 111 -24.40 -22.15 10.91
CA ASP A 111 -25.68 -21.54 10.55
C ASP A 111 -25.79 -21.34 9.04
N ARG A 112 -26.89 -21.82 8.47
CA ARG A 112 -27.09 -21.85 7.01
C ARG A 112 -27.27 -20.43 6.44
N GLU A 113 -27.99 -19.56 7.13
CA GLU A 113 -28.27 -18.20 6.67
C GLU A 113 -26.97 -17.38 6.61
N VAL A 114 -26.17 -17.44 7.68
CA VAL A 114 -24.86 -16.77 7.75
C VAL A 114 -23.88 -17.30 6.69
N ASN A 115 -23.83 -18.63 6.51
CA ASN A 115 -22.95 -19.22 5.51
C ASN A 115 -23.36 -18.87 4.08
N LEU A 116 -24.66 -18.82 3.79
CA LEU A 116 -25.15 -18.35 2.48
C LEU A 116 -24.81 -16.88 2.25
N PHE A 117 -24.98 -16.02 3.25
CA PHE A 117 -24.55 -14.63 3.18
C PHE A 117 -23.07 -14.50 2.90
N ARG A 118 -22.23 -15.26 3.62
CA ARG A 118 -20.78 -15.29 3.42
C ARG A 118 -20.41 -15.69 1.98
N MET A 119 -21.06 -16.71 1.43
CA MET A 119 -20.81 -17.22 0.07
C MET A 119 -21.26 -16.20 -1.00
N HIS A 120 -22.48 -15.69 -0.91
CA HIS A 120 -23.04 -14.75 -1.90
C HIS A 120 -22.30 -13.41 -1.94
N ASN A 121 -21.64 -13.04 -0.85
CA ASN A 121 -20.87 -11.81 -0.76
C ASN A 121 -19.36 -12.00 -0.94
N SER A 122 -18.88 -13.23 -1.24
CA SER A 122 -17.44 -13.52 -1.38
C SER A 122 -16.64 -12.91 -0.24
N MET A 123 -17.04 -13.19 1.00
CA MET A 123 -16.60 -12.46 2.19
C MET A 123 -15.07 -12.43 2.35
N SER A 124 -14.37 -13.49 1.96
CA SER A 124 -12.90 -13.52 1.98
C SER A 124 -12.28 -12.50 1.03
N ARG A 125 -12.87 -12.31 -0.15
CA ARG A 125 -12.43 -11.29 -1.10
C ARG A 125 -12.76 -9.88 -0.60
N PHE A 126 -13.97 -9.69 -0.09
CA PHE A 126 -14.39 -8.42 0.49
C PHE A 126 -13.43 -7.97 1.61
N PHE A 127 -13.09 -8.87 2.52
CA PHE A 127 -12.15 -8.58 3.60
C PHE A 127 -10.73 -8.26 3.09
N LEU A 128 -10.25 -8.98 2.07
CA LEU A 128 -8.95 -8.69 1.46
C LEU A 128 -8.93 -7.30 0.77
N GLU A 129 -10.03 -6.92 0.13
CA GLU A 129 -10.20 -5.59 -0.49
C GLU A 129 -10.20 -4.48 0.58
N GLN A 130 -10.90 -4.68 1.72
CA GLN A 130 -10.85 -3.75 2.84
C GLN A 130 -9.44 -3.57 3.40
N ILE A 131 -8.72 -4.67 3.64
CA ILE A 131 -7.34 -4.64 4.12
C ILE A 131 -6.44 -3.89 3.14
N THR A 132 -6.60 -4.15 1.86
CA THR A 132 -5.77 -3.50 0.83
C THR A 132 -5.92 -1.99 0.91
N ASP A 133 -7.14 -1.47 0.91
CA ASP A 133 -7.38 -0.04 1.02
C ASP A 133 -6.92 0.53 2.37
N MET A 134 -7.16 -0.21 3.46
CA MET A 134 -6.70 0.20 4.78
C MET A 134 -5.17 0.31 4.86
N LYS A 135 -4.42 -0.56 4.18
CA LYS A 135 -2.95 -0.50 4.15
C LYS A 135 -2.39 0.53 3.18
N TYR A 136 -3.16 0.89 2.14
CA TYR A 136 -2.75 1.93 1.19
C TYR A 136 -3.16 3.32 1.64
N PHE A 137 -4.38 3.50 2.14
CA PHE A 137 -5.00 4.81 2.35
C PHE A 137 -5.39 5.10 3.80
N PHE A 138 -5.26 4.15 4.70
CA PHE A 138 -5.71 4.21 6.09
C PHE A 138 -7.24 4.40 6.24
N PHE A 139 -7.99 4.12 5.20
CA PHE A 139 -9.44 4.00 5.26
C PHE A 139 -9.96 3.06 4.20
N CYS A 140 -11.14 2.53 4.43
CA CYS A 140 -11.87 1.76 3.44
C CYS A 140 -13.34 2.15 3.47
N VAL A 141 -14.03 1.91 2.35
CA VAL A 141 -15.46 2.21 2.20
C VAL A 141 -16.20 0.95 1.82
N SER A 142 -17.24 0.65 2.58
CA SER A 142 -18.10 -0.52 2.37
C SER A 142 -19.50 -0.09 2.06
N ALA A 143 -20.06 -0.56 0.95
CA ALA A 143 -21.46 -0.33 0.61
C ALA A 143 -22.31 -1.53 1.08
N ILE A 144 -23.24 -1.29 1.97
CA ILE A 144 -24.24 -2.26 2.40
C ILE A 144 -25.50 -2.12 1.57
N VAL A 145 -26.12 -3.23 1.22
CA VAL A 145 -27.33 -3.29 0.41
C VAL A 145 -28.45 -3.94 1.22
N LEU A 146 -29.52 -3.21 1.38
CA LEU A 146 -30.72 -3.68 2.07
C LEU A 146 -31.66 -4.43 1.12
N ASN A 147 -32.48 -5.28 1.69
CA ASN A 147 -33.62 -5.88 0.97
C ASN A 147 -34.70 -4.81 0.64
N LYS A 148 -35.69 -5.18 -0.15
CA LYS A 148 -36.75 -4.25 -0.54
C LYS A 148 -37.52 -3.66 0.65
N LYS A 149 -37.68 -4.43 1.73
CA LYS A 149 -38.35 -3.98 2.96
C LYS A 149 -37.46 -3.03 3.78
N GLY A 150 -36.15 -3.10 3.66
CA GLY A 150 -35.18 -2.32 4.42
C GLY A 150 -35.01 -2.83 5.86
N ASP A 151 -35.26 -4.11 6.10
CA ASP A 151 -35.16 -4.75 7.43
C ASP A 151 -34.04 -5.80 7.51
N LYS A 152 -33.33 -6.06 6.42
CA LYS A 152 -32.16 -6.94 6.39
C LYS A 152 -31.10 -6.43 5.43
N ILE A 153 -29.85 -6.56 5.80
CA ILE A 153 -28.70 -6.39 4.92
C ILE A 153 -28.49 -7.70 4.15
N VAL A 154 -28.63 -7.64 2.82
CA VAL A 154 -28.54 -8.82 1.95
C VAL A 154 -27.22 -8.90 1.19
N ALA A 155 -26.54 -7.75 1.02
CA ALA A 155 -25.25 -7.74 0.39
C ALA A 155 -24.34 -6.66 0.97
N VAL A 156 -23.03 -6.91 0.85
CA VAL A 156 -21.99 -5.95 1.13
C VAL A 156 -21.02 -5.93 -0.06
N ARG A 157 -20.53 -4.74 -0.42
CA ARG A 157 -19.60 -4.53 -1.53
C ARG A 157 -18.53 -3.56 -1.10
N HIS A 158 -17.31 -3.86 -1.45
CA HIS A 158 -16.20 -2.94 -1.29
C HIS A 158 -16.28 -1.82 -2.34
N LYS A 159 -15.95 -0.60 -1.93
CA LYS A 159 -15.79 0.56 -2.80
C LYS A 159 -14.36 1.05 -2.65
N GLU A 160 -13.56 0.88 -3.69
CA GLU A 160 -12.13 1.24 -3.66
C GLU A 160 -11.93 2.69 -3.22
N ALA A 161 -11.12 2.89 -2.19
CA ALA A 161 -10.89 4.19 -1.56
C ALA A 161 -10.34 5.24 -2.54
N CYS A 162 -9.53 4.83 -3.52
CA CYS A 162 -8.98 5.72 -4.54
C CYS A 162 -10.06 6.38 -5.42
N TYR A 163 -11.23 5.77 -5.52
CA TYR A 163 -12.38 6.29 -6.27
C TYR A 163 -13.42 7.00 -5.40
N CYS A 164 -13.23 7.04 -4.09
CA CYS A 164 -14.16 7.67 -3.16
C CYS A 164 -13.78 9.13 -2.92
N ARG A 165 -14.79 10.03 -2.93
CA ARG A 165 -14.66 11.42 -2.48
C ARG A 165 -15.77 11.75 -1.53
N PHE A 166 -15.42 12.37 -0.40
CA PHE A 166 -16.39 12.73 0.63
C PHE A 166 -16.96 14.11 0.35
N THR A 167 -18.27 14.27 0.54
CA THR A 167 -18.90 15.59 0.46
C THR A 167 -18.46 16.46 1.62
N LYS A 168 -18.52 17.78 1.40
CA LYS A 168 -18.28 18.78 2.44
C LYS A 168 -19.08 18.45 3.69
N SER A 169 -18.42 18.51 4.84
CA SER A 169 -19.06 18.24 6.13
C SER A 169 -20.16 19.26 6.43
N ARG A 170 -21.29 18.73 6.89
CA ARG A 170 -22.37 19.49 7.51
C ARG A 170 -22.58 18.96 8.91
N ASN A 171 -22.61 19.86 9.90
CA ASN A 171 -22.74 19.47 11.31
C ASN A 171 -21.71 18.41 11.75
N GLY A 172 -20.44 18.57 11.30
CA GLY A 172 -19.35 17.70 11.70
C GLY A 172 -19.22 16.38 10.93
N ARG A 173 -20.11 16.04 9.99
CA ARG A 173 -20.07 14.80 9.23
C ARG A 173 -20.36 14.98 7.74
N SER A 174 -19.79 14.13 6.92
CA SER A 174 -20.09 14.05 5.49
C SER A 174 -21.37 13.25 5.28
N GLU A 175 -22.25 13.75 4.43
CA GLU A 175 -23.55 13.10 4.18
C GLU A 175 -23.48 12.06 3.07
N TYR A 176 -22.54 12.21 2.12
CA TYR A 176 -22.44 11.35 0.94
C TYR A 176 -21.01 11.02 0.60
N VAL A 177 -20.84 9.88 -0.06
CA VAL A 177 -19.62 9.49 -0.78
C VAL A 177 -19.90 9.50 -2.28
N LEU A 178 -19.08 10.21 -3.03
CA LEU A 178 -19.10 10.22 -4.48
C LEU A 178 -18.09 9.16 -4.98
N TYR A 179 -18.56 8.16 -5.67
CA TYR A 179 -17.73 7.08 -6.21
C TYR A 179 -17.63 7.21 -7.72
N ALA A 180 -16.41 7.47 -8.21
CA ALA A 180 -16.14 7.68 -9.62
C ALA A 180 -14.65 7.53 -9.93
N ASN A 181 -14.30 7.47 -11.21
CA ASN A 181 -12.90 7.51 -11.64
C ASN A 181 -12.43 8.97 -11.77
N TRP A 182 -11.62 9.42 -10.81
CA TRP A 182 -11.11 10.80 -10.72
C TRP A 182 -9.72 10.98 -11.35
N ARG A 183 -9.15 9.95 -11.96
CA ARG A 183 -7.73 9.94 -12.37
C ARG A 183 -7.34 11.09 -13.30
N ASN A 184 -8.22 11.47 -14.21
CA ASN A 184 -7.93 12.49 -15.24
C ASN A 184 -9.06 13.55 -15.34
N ALA A 185 -9.95 13.61 -14.37
CA ALA A 185 -11.08 14.50 -14.42
C ALA A 185 -11.47 14.99 -13.02
N THR A 186 -11.60 16.27 -12.84
CA THR A 186 -12.21 16.90 -11.65
C THR A 186 -13.71 16.65 -11.61
N VAL A 187 -14.33 16.48 -12.78
CA VAL A 187 -15.76 16.16 -12.91
C VAL A 187 -15.90 14.94 -13.83
N PRO A 188 -15.93 13.72 -13.24
CA PRO A 188 -16.15 12.48 -14.03
C PRO A 188 -17.54 12.44 -14.63
N ALA A 189 -17.66 11.75 -15.79
CA ALA A 189 -18.94 11.61 -16.49
C ALA A 189 -19.99 10.77 -15.72
N ASN A 190 -19.52 9.75 -14.98
CA ASN A 190 -20.36 8.83 -14.23
C ASN A 190 -19.98 8.87 -12.76
N ILE A 191 -20.85 9.42 -11.93
CA ILE A 191 -20.67 9.51 -10.48
C ILE A 191 -21.82 8.77 -9.80
N GLU A 192 -21.46 7.76 -9.01
CA GLU A 192 -22.40 7.10 -8.12
C GLU A 192 -22.40 7.86 -6.78
N VAL A 193 -23.55 8.27 -6.32
CA VAL A 193 -23.73 8.98 -5.04
C VAL A 193 -24.27 8.00 -4.03
N LEU A 194 -23.52 7.77 -2.95
CA LEU A 194 -23.89 6.86 -1.88
C LEU A 194 -24.12 7.66 -0.60
N PRO A 195 -25.31 7.55 0.02
CA PRO A 195 -25.56 8.08 1.35
C PRO A 195 -24.58 7.45 2.35
N LEU A 196 -23.85 8.29 3.10
CA LEU A 196 -22.91 7.86 4.10
C LEU A 196 -23.62 7.74 5.46
N LEU A 197 -23.41 6.61 6.14
CA LEU A 197 -23.84 6.44 7.52
C LEU A 197 -22.90 7.14 8.48
N ASP A 198 -23.37 7.41 9.68
CA ASP A 198 -22.56 7.97 10.74
C ASP A 198 -21.36 7.03 11.02
N GLU A 199 -20.16 7.58 11.07
CA GLU A 199 -18.94 6.78 11.29
C GLU A 199 -18.87 6.22 12.71
N LEU A 200 -19.40 6.95 13.69
CA LEU A 200 -19.36 6.57 15.10
C LEU A 200 -20.52 5.66 15.52
N ASP A 201 -21.69 5.82 14.89
CA ASP A 201 -22.86 4.96 15.13
C ASP A 201 -23.56 4.59 13.81
N PRO A 202 -22.92 3.79 12.96
CA PRO A 202 -23.51 3.41 11.67
C PRO A 202 -24.78 2.54 11.83
N LEU A 203 -24.89 1.78 12.92
CA LEU A 203 -26.05 0.94 13.19
C LEU A 203 -27.26 1.79 13.56
N GLY A 204 -27.11 2.70 14.51
CA GLY A 204 -28.19 3.57 14.97
C GLY A 204 -28.71 4.48 13.86
N ASP A 205 -27.79 5.09 13.08
CA ASP A 205 -28.17 5.92 11.93
C ASP A 205 -28.93 5.10 10.87
N LEU A 206 -28.50 3.88 10.57
CA LEU A 206 -29.20 3.00 9.63
C LEU A 206 -30.60 2.64 10.13
N GLN A 207 -30.72 2.28 11.41
CA GLN A 207 -32.01 1.94 12.02
C GLN A 207 -32.97 3.14 11.98
N GLN A 208 -32.50 4.33 12.32
CA GLN A 208 -33.29 5.55 12.28
C GLN A 208 -33.78 5.87 10.86
N ARG A 209 -32.88 5.82 9.86
CA ARG A 209 -33.26 6.06 8.45
C ARG A 209 -34.26 5.04 7.93
N MET A 210 -34.25 3.82 8.43
CA MET A 210 -35.18 2.76 8.04
C MET A 210 -36.47 2.79 8.90
N GLY A 211 -36.61 3.69 9.87
CA GLY A 211 -37.75 3.76 10.76
C GLY A 211 -37.91 2.50 11.62
N LEU A 212 -36.79 1.92 12.06
CA LEU A 212 -36.78 0.75 12.93
C LEU A 212 -36.64 1.19 14.38
N ASP A 213 -37.30 0.44 15.30
CA ASP A 213 -37.21 0.70 16.73
C ASP A 213 -36.03 -0.12 17.33
N GLY A 214 -35.12 0.56 17.97
CA GLY A 214 -33.89 -0.01 18.57
C GLY A 214 -33.93 -0.12 20.09
N GLN A 215 -35.09 -0.43 20.72
CA GLN A 215 -35.17 -0.57 22.17
C GLN A 215 -34.37 -1.80 22.69
N ASN A 216 -33.63 -1.62 23.78
CA ASN A 216 -32.86 -2.68 24.47
C ASN A 216 -31.84 -3.39 23.61
N GLY A 217 -31.20 -2.69 22.65
CA GLY A 217 -30.24 -3.27 21.75
C GLY A 217 -30.81 -4.28 20.75
N LYS A 218 -32.11 -4.44 20.68
CA LYS A 218 -32.81 -5.30 19.69
C LYS A 218 -33.65 -4.46 18.78
N VAL A 219 -33.47 -4.61 17.48
CA VAL A 219 -34.36 -3.99 16.50
C VAL A 219 -35.74 -4.68 16.58
N LYS A 220 -36.76 -3.92 16.94
CA LYS A 220 -38.13 -4.40 16.99
C LYS A 220 -38.86 -4.19 15.67
N ALA A 221 -40.16 -4.28 15.68
CA ALA A 221 -40.95 -4.04 14.51
C ALA A 221 -40.75 -2.62 13.97
N ARG A 222 -40.88 -2.46 12.67
CA ARG A 222 -40.83 -1.18 11.98
C ARG A 222 -41.95 -0.26 12.53
N GLN A 223 -41.60 0.96 12.90
CA GLN A 223 -42.59 1.94 13.40
C GLN A 223 -43.50 2.48 12.30
N SER A 224 -43.01 2.45 11.04
CA SER A 224 -43.78 2.95 9.90
C SER A 224 -43.80 1.93 8.77
N GLU A 225 -44.93 1.73 8.12
CA GLU A 225 -45.04 0.89 6.92
C GLU A 225 -44.23 1.42 5.75
N LYS A 226 -43.88 2.72 5.76
CA LYS A 226 -43.09 3.37 4.74
C LYS A 226 -41.94 4.14 5.40
N PRO A 227 -40.70 3.67 5.32
CA PRO A 227 -39.58 4.45 5.79
C PRO A 227 -39.47 5.77 5.02
N GLU A 228 -39.06 6.83 5.70
CA GLU A 228 -38.85 8.15 5.09
C GLU A 228 -37.77 8.07 4.01
N CYS A 229 -36.70 7.28 4.29
CA CYS A 229 -35.62 7.05 3.37
C CYS A 229 -35.95 5.91 2.40
N LYS A 230 -35.88 6.22 1.10
CA LYS A 230 -36.10 5.25 0.01
C LYS A 230 -34.82 4.53 -0.41
N ASP A 231 -33.67 5.01 0.04
CA ASP A 231 -32.41 4.41 -0.30
C ASP A 231 -32.29 3.00 0.29
N ARG A 232 -31.61 2.14 -0.45
CA ARG A 232 -31.38 0.73 -0.06
C ARG A 232 -29.90 0.39 -0.10
N VAL A 233 -29.07 1.33 -0.48
CA VAL A 233 -27.63 1.20 -0.49
C VAL A 233 -27.04 2.34 0.33
N PHE A 234 -26.21 2.01 1.30
CA PHE A 234 -25.56 2.98 2.18
C PHE A 234 -24.07 2.67 2.25
N ALA A 235 -23.27 3.71 2.38
CA ALA A 235 -21.83 3.57 2.59
C ALA A 235 -21.53 3.62 4.09
N ILE A 236 -20.60 2.77 4.51
CA ILE A 236 -19.92 2.83 5.81
C ILE A 236 -18.46 3.11 5.51
N VAL A 237 -17.91 4.15 6.13
CA VAL A 237 -16.48 4.43 6.09
C VAL A 237 -15.83 3.95 7.37
N THR A 238 -14.68 3.32 7.21
CA THR A 238 -13.82 2.93 8.34
C THR A 238 -12.50 3.62 8.15
N ARG A 239 -12.07 4.46 9.12
CA ARG A 239 -10.84 5.24 9.06
C ARG A 239 -9.90 4.87 10.19
N PHE A 240 -8.61 4.77 9.88
CA PHE A 240 -7.58 4.76 10.90
C PHE A 240 -7.36 6.21 11.36
N PRO A 241 -7.43 6.51 12.67
CA PRO A 241 -7.35 7.89 13.15
C PRO A 241 -5.97 8.48 12.88
N THR A 242 -5.93 9.62 12.18
CA THR A 242 -4.74 10.42 11.98
C THR A 242 -5.00 11.86 12.41
N PRO A 243 -4.13 12.44 13.27
CA PRO A 243 -4.35 13.79 13.79
C PRO A 243 -4.49 14.84 12.69
N GLY A 244 -5.46 15.75 12.84
CA GLY A 244 -5.69 16.84 11.90
C GLY A 244 -6.34 16.46 10.57
N CYS A 245 -6.73 15.20 10.37
CA CYS A 245 -7.32 14.72 9.13
C CYS A 245 -8.78 14.34 9.33
N GLN A 246 -9.68 15.20 8.84
CA GLN A 246 -11.12 14.98 8.97
C GLN A 246 -11.70 14.07 7.87
N TYR A 247 -11.25 14.25 6.62
CA TYR A 247 -11.82 13.54 5.48
C TYR A 247 -10.98 12.35 5.04
N TYR A 248 -9.68 12.55 4.88
CA TYR A 248 -8.76 11.54 4.38
C TYR A 248 -7.61 11.34 5.37
N PRO A 249 -7.50 10.16 5.98
CA PRO A 249 -6.34 9.84 6.81
C PRO A 249 -5.03 9.94 6.01
N VAL A 250 -3.95 10.30 6.69
CA VAL A 250 -2.61 10.32 6.11
C VAL A 250 -1.90 9.01 6.42
N PRO A 251 -1.61 8.18 5.43
CA PRO A 251 -0.82 6.98 5.67
C PRO A 251 0.60 7.36 6.09
N TYR A 252 1.02 7.00 7.31
CA TYR A 252 2.32 7.41 7.85
C TYR A 252 3.51 6.95 7.00
N TYR A 253 3.39 5.81 6.32
CA TYR A 253 4.44 5.35 5.41
C TYR A 253 4.72 6.33 4.26
N SER A 254 3.75 7.20 3.92
CA SER A 254 3.92 8.14 2.82
C SER A 254 5.02 9.18 3.07
N ALA A 255 5.49 9.32 4.31
CA ALA A 255 6.64 10.15 4.66
C ALA A 255 7.90 9.78 3.86
N ILE A 256 8.05 8.49 3.47
CA ILE A 256 9.18 8.00 2.67
C ILE A 256 9.32 8.70 1.31
N PHE A 257 8.21 9.20 0.75
CA PHE A 257 8.21 9.94 -0.51
C PHE A 257 8.65 11.40 -0.35
N ARG A 258 8.70 11.90 0.88
CA ARG A 258 9.09 13.28 1.23
C ARG A 258 10.52 13.37 1.77
N ASP A 259 10.95 12.39 2.56
CA ASP A 259 12.28 12.35 3.20
C ASP A 259 13.41 11.96 2.25
N LYS A 260 13.08 11.73 0.96
CA LYS A 260 14.03 11.45 -0.14
C LYS A 260 14.65 10.06 -0.16
N TRP A 261 14.48 9.21 0.82
CA TRP A 261 15.02 7.86 0.80
C TRP A 261 14.50 7.02 -0.37
N TYR A 262 13.24 7.19 -0.72
CA TYR A 262 12.66 6.59 -1.91
C TYR A 262 13.35 7.04 -3.20
N ASP A 263 13.64 8.35 -3.33
CA ASP A 263 14.31 8.91 -4.50
C ASP A 263 15.77 8.46 -4.58
N ILE A 264 16.48 8.37 -3.44
CA ILE A 264 17.86 7.88 -3.36
C ILE A 264 17.97 6.47 -3.94
N SER A 265 17.10 5.53 -3.53
CA SER A 265 17.11 4.16 -4.05
C SER A 265 16.94 4.10 -5.57
N ARG A 266 16.09 4.95 -6.11
CA ARG A 266 15.82 5.05 -7.56
C ARG A 266 16.97 5.68 -8.31
N LEU A 267 17.55 6.76 -7.78
CA LEU A 267 18.73 7.43 -8.38
C LEU A 267 19.94 6.51 -8.42
N ILE A 268 20.18 5.74 -7.36
CA ILE A 268 21.27 4.74 -7.32
C ILE A 268 21.05 3.67 -8.38
N ALA A 269 19.82 3.16 -8.55
CA ALA A 269 19.50 2.18 -9.58
C ALA A 269 19.75 2.72 -11.00
N ILE A 270 19.33 3.98 -11.25
CA ILE A 270 19.57 4.68 -12.52
C ILE A 270 21.08 4.89 -12.73
N GLY A 271 21.79 5.35 -11.71
CA GLY A 271 23.25 5.55 -11.77
C GLY A 271 24.01 4.26 -12.05
N LYS A 272 23.65 3.16 -11.37
CA LYS A 272 24.22 1.83 -11.66
C LYS A 272 23.93 1.37 -13.08
N MET A 273 22.70 1.56 -13.55
CA MET A 273 22.35 1.21 -14.94
C MET A 273 23.15 2.05 -15.95
N ALA A 274 23.28 3.35 -15.72
CA ALA A 274 24.08 4.23 -16.56
C ALA A 274 25.57 3.81 -16.52
N LYS A 275 26.11 3.51 -15.33
CA LYS A 275 27.47 3.01 -15.16
C LYS A 275 27.68 1.70 -15.93
N LEU A 276 26.77 0.74 -15.81
CA LEU A 276 26.85 -0.53 -16.55
C LEU A 276 26.77 -0.32 -18.07
N LYS A 277 25.88 0.55 -18.53
CA LYS A 277 25.81 0.91 -19.97
C LYS A 277 27.10 1.58 -20.45
N ASN A 278 27.70 2.46 -19.65
CA ASN A 278 28.93 3.17 -19.98
C ASN A 278 30.18 2.31 -19.76
N HIS A 279 30.15 1.31 -18.87
CA HIS A 279 31.19 0.33 -18.70
C HIS A 279 31.31 -0.68 -19.86
N ALA A 280 30.28 -0.81 -20.68
CA ALA A 280 30.37 -1.48 -21.95
C ALA A 280 31.29 -0.70 -22.92
N THR A 281 31.55 0.58 -22.68
CA THR A 281 32.65 1.36 -23.24
C THR A 281 33.74 1.43 -22.20
N ILE A 282 34.64 0.42 -22.19
CA ILE A 282 35.79 0.38 -21.30
C ILE A 282 36.63 1.63 -21.59
N PRO A 283 36.88 2.53 -20.63
CA PRO A 283 37.71 3.69 -20.88
C PRO A 283 39.16 3.25 -20.94
N TYR A 284 39.60 2.89 -22.13
CA TYR A 284 40.99 2.65 -22.41
C TYR A 284 41.63 3.88 -23.05
N LEU A 285 42.75 4.32 -22.50
CA LEU A 285 43.64 5.24 -23.19
C LEU A 285 44.54 4.41 -24.09
N VAL A 286 44.36 4.60 -25.40
CA VAL A 286 45.21 3.95 -26.41
C VAL A 286 46.18 4.99 -26.94
N GLU A 287 47.45 4.84 -26.56
CA GLU A 287 48.54 5.67 -27.03
C GLU A 287 49.26 4.93 -28.18
N ILE A 288 49.29 5.55 -29.35
CA ILE A 288 49.93 4.97 -30.55
C ILE A 288 51.10 5.84 -30.92
N HIS A 289 52.31 5.26 -30.95
CA HIS A 289 53.52 5.97 -31.35
C HIS A 289 53.45 6.38 -32.83
N ASN A 290 54.02 7.53 -33.15
CA ASN A 290 53.98 8.03 -34.54
C ASN A 290 54.69 7.12 -35.55
N ASP A 291 55.69 6.40 -35.13
CA ASP A 291 56.42 5.47 -36.01
C ASP A 291 55.58 4.24 -36.38
N TYR A 292 54.59 3.87 -35.57
CA TYR A 292 53.60 2.87 -35.96
C TYR A 292 52.88 3.25 -37.26
N TRP A 293 52.46 4.51 -37.35
CA TRP A 293 51.81 5.01 -38.56
C TRP A 293 52.75 5.10 -39.74
N ARG A 294 54.03 5.51 -39.48
CA ARG A 294 55.04 5.55 -40.54
C ARG A 294 55.37 4.15 -41.08
N GLY A 295 55.39 3.14 -40.22
CA GLY A 295 55.57 1.74 -40.59
C GLY A 295 54.48 1.27 -41.55
N ILE A 296 53.20 1.46 -41.15
CA ILE A 296 52.04 1.07 -41.97
C ILE A 296 52.05 1.78 -43.30
N PHE A 297 52.30 3.09 -43.35
CA PHE A 297 52.30 3.85 -44.58
C PHE A 297 53.43 3.43 -45.52
N LYS A 298 54.59 3.02 -44.98
CA LYS A 298 55.70 2.52 -45.77
C LYS A 298 55.41 1.13 -46.34
N GLU A 299 54.83 0.24 -45.55
CA GLU A 299 54.47 -1.11 -46.02
C GLU A 299 53.36 -1.08 -47.08
N GLU A 300 52.34 -0.23 -46.87
CA GLU A 300 51.20 -0.11 -47.78
C GLU A 300 51.46 0.90 -48.93
N HIS A 301 52.65 1.48 -49.05
CA HIS A 301 53.08 2.47 -50.06
C HIS A 301 52.15 3.69 -50.16
N ILE A 302 51.57 4.13 -49.02
CA ILE A 302 50.63 5.27 -48.97
C ILE A 302 51.42 6.58 -48.88
N THR A 303 51.36 7.37 -49.94
CA THR A 303 52.02 8.68 -50.02
C THR A 303 51.05 9.87 -49.89
N SER A 304 49.77 9.67 -50.24
CA SER A 304 48.76 10.72 -50.16
C SER A 304 48.36 11.01 -48.72
N THR A 305 48.27 12.31 -48.34
CA THR A 305 47.84 12.75 -47.04
C THR A 305 46.40 12.38 -46.73
N GLU A 306 45.54 12.33 -47.73
CA GLU A 306 44.13 11.94 -47.59
C GLU A 306 44.00 10.45 -47.34
N GLU A 307 44.73 9.63 -48.05
CA GLU A 307 44.77 8.18 -47.87
C GLU A 307 45.34 7.81 -46.49
N GLN A 308 46.38 8.53 -46.03
CA GLN A 308 46.94 8.38 -44.68
C GLN A 308 45.89 8.66 -43.59
N LYS A 309 45.08 9.72 -43.72
CA LYS A 309 44.02 10.03 -42.82
C LYS A 309 42.94 8.94 -42.81
N LYS A 310 42.52 8.46 -43.97
CA LYS A 310 41.55 7.39 -44.12
C LYS A 310 42.03 6.09 -43.48
N ARG A 311 43.31 5.74 -43.72
CA ARG A 311 43.92 4.52 -43.18
C ARG A 311 44.06 4.59 -41.64
N LYS A 312 44.46 5.77 -41.09
CA LYS A 312 44.49 6.00 -39.64
C LYS A 312 43.13 5.83 -39.02
N LEU A 313 42.08 6.34 -39.68
CA LEU A 313 40.68 6.24 -39.16
C LEU A 313 40.27 4.77 -39.13
N ALA A 314 40.49 4.02 -40.22
CA ALA A 314 40.16 2.61 -40.32
C ALA A 314 40.85 1.75 -39.24
N GLU A 315 42.14 2.06 -38.97
CA GLU A 315 42.86 1.34 -37.93
C GLU A 315 42.39 1.68 -36.51
N LYS A 316 42.06 2.95 -36.25
CA LYS A 316 41.46 3.38 -35.00
C LYS A 316 40.10 2.70 -34.77
N GLU A 317 39.31 2.54 -35.82
CA GLU A 317 38.02 1.83 -35.74
C GLU A 317 38.20 0.35 -35.41
N LYS A 318 39.18 -0.32 -36.03
CA LYS A 318 39.53 -1.72 -35.70
C LYS A 318 39.96 -1.87 -34.24
N ILE A 319 40.82 -0.95 -33.74
CA ILE A 319 41.25 -0.94 -32.35
C ILE A 319 40.08 -0.72 -31.42
N ARG A 320 39.19 0.25 -31.75
CA ARG A 320 37.96 0.52 -30.98
C ARG A 320 37.09 -0.73 -30.92
N ASP A 321 36.81 -1.33 -32.06
CA ASP A 321 35.89 -2.47 -32.15
C ASP A 321 36.46 -3.72 -31.45
N PHE A 322 37.77 -3.88 -31.48
CA PHE A 322 38.44 -4.93 -30.74
C PHE A 322 38.35 -4.74 -29.22
N ILE A 323 38.52 -3.51 -28.74
CA ILE A 323 38.50 -3.18 -27.31
C ILE A 323 37.08 -3.14 -26.75
N SER A 324 36.11 -2.65 -27.53
CA SER A 324 34.70 -2.44 -27.08
C SER A 324 33.78 -3.62 -27.34
N GLY A 325 34.16 -4.58 -28.15
CA GLY A 325 33.34 -5.73 -28.52
C GLY A 325 33.28 -6.80 -27.44
N ILE A 326 32.09 -7.05 -26.87
CA ILE A 326 31.84 -8.16 -25.92
C ILE A 326 32.23 -9.51 -26.54
N GLU A 327 32.08 -9.65 -27.84
CA GLU A 327 32.41 -10.84 -28.63
C GLU A 327 33.92 -11.09 -28.75
N ASN A 328 34.75 -10.09 -28.40
CA ASN A 328 36.20 -10.15 -28.46
C ASN A 328 36.84 -10.50 -27.11
N SER A 329 36.03 -10.80 -26.10
CA SER A 329 36.48 -11.24 -24.79
C SER A 329 37.34 -12.52 -24.94
N GLY A 330 38.63 -12.45 -24.54
CA GLY A 330 39.59 -13.56 -24.67
C GLY A 330 40.37 -13.58 -25.97
N LYS A 331 40.19 -12.65 -26.91
CA LYS A 331 41.04 -12.51 -28.08
C LYS A 331 42.35 -11.79 -27.75
N LEU A 332 43.41 -12.14 -28.44
CA LEU A 332 44.73 -11.59 -28.24
C LEU A 332 45.03 -10.48 -29.26
N TRP A 333 45.52 -9.34 -28.77
CA TRP A 333 46.08 -8.29 -29.63
C TRP A 333 47.60 -8.33 -29.55
N ILE A 334 48.27 -8.47 -30.69
CA ILE A 334 49.74 -8.50 -30.77
C ILE A 334 50.22 -7.14 -31.27
N ALA A 335 50.99 -6.43 -30.46
CA ALA A 335 51.64 -5.17 -30.81
C ALA A 335 53.15 -5.33 -30.80
N GLY A 336 53.79 -4.73 -31.82
CA GLY A 336 55.24 -4.71 -31.91
C GLY A 336 55.89 -3.67 -30.99
N TYR A 337 57.15 -3.85 -30.70
CA TYR A 337 57.98 -2.83 -30.07
C TYR A 337 59.29 -2.69 -30.89
N TYR A 338 59.96 -1.58 -30.76
CA TYR A 338 61.31 -1.41 -31.30
C TYR A 338 62.26 -0.92 -30.23
N THR A 339 63.53 -1.20 -30.44
CA THR A 339 64.58 -0.77 -29.54
C THR A 339 65.30 0.44 -30.14
N THR A 340 65.43 1.52 -29.40
CA THR A 340 66.18 2.70 -29.82
C THR A 340 67.67 2.41 -29.85
N PRO A 341 68.48 3.19 -30.59
CA PRO A 341 69.94 3.04 -30.58
C PRO A 341 70.59 3.08 -29.17
N ASP A 342 69.90 3.73 -28.23
CA ASP A 342 70.31 3.84 -26.81
C ASP A 342 69.87 2.63 -25.96
N GLY A 343 69.38 1.56 -26.58
CA GLY A 343 68.92 0.35 -25.88
C GLY A 343 67.63 0.41 -25.16
N LYS A 344 66.84 1.47 -25.34
CA LYS A 344 65.47 1.60 -24.71
C LYS A 344 64.39 0.98 -25.59
N GLU A 345 63.54 0.14 -25.00
CA GLU A 345 62.43 -0.44 -25.66
C GLU A 345 61.27 0.60 -25.75
N VAL A 346 60.76 0.82 -26.96
CA VAL A 346 59.60 1.70 -27.22
C VAL A 346 58.47 0.86 -27.74
N LYS A 347 57.38 0.85 -26.99
CA LYS A 347 56.13 0.15 -27.35
C LYS A 347 55.39 0.96 -28.41
N MET A 348 55.05 0.32 -29.54
CA MET A 348 54.34 0.98 -30.65
C MET A 348 52.92 1.34 -30.29
N VAL A 349 52.26 0.50 -29.49
CA VAL A 349 50.92 0.71 -28.97
C VAL A 349 50.93 0.45 -27.48
N ARG A 350 50.43 1.40 -26.70
CA ARG A 350 50.22 1.27 -25.27
C ARG A 350 48.71 1.42 -24.97
N ILE A 351 48.15 0.41 -24.33
CA ILE A 351 46.78 0.43 -23.87
C ILE A 351 46.80 0.54 -22.35
N THR A 352 46.35 1.65 -21.83
CA THR A 352 46.20 1.88 -20.39
C THR A 352 44.76 1.89 -20.02
N ARG A 353 44.37 1.05 -19.09
CA ARG A 353 43.02 1.11 -18.53
C ARG A 353 42.90 2.34 -17.63
N ILE A 354 41.98 3.22 -17.91
CA ILE A 354 41.67 4.31 -17.02
C ILE A 354 40.81 3.69 -15.88
N ASP A 355 41.41 3.60 -14.71
CA ASP A 355 40.72 3.04 -13.55
C ASP A 355 39.76 4.08 -13.01
N THR A 356 38.48 4.00 -13.47
CA THR A 356 37.39 4.79 -12.98
C THR A 356 36.77 4.19 -11.73
N SER A 357 37.32 3.11 -11.20
CA SER A 357 36.77 2.41 -10.03
C SER A 357 36.91 3.19 -8.73
N LYS A 358 37.82 4.17 -8.67
CA LYS A 358 38.05 4.97 -7.46
C LYS A 358 37.05 6.10 -7.25
N ASP A 359 36.35 6.56 -8.30
CA ASP A 359 35.42 7.68 -8.22
C ASP A 359 33.93 7.28 -8.24
N GLY A 360 33.63 6.01 -8.38
CA GLY A 360 32.25 5.53 -8.38
C GLY A 360 31.97 4.71 -7.14
N GLY A 361 31.65 5.36 -6.02
CA GLY A 361 31.39 4.73 -4.72
C GLY A 361 30.64 3.43 -4.81
N ASP A 362 30.97 2.50 -3.94
CA ASP A 362 30.19 1.28 -3.76
C ASP A 362 28.87 1.66 -3.10
N TYR A 363 27.85 1.94 -3.93
CA TYR A 363 26.49 2.28 -3.46
C TYR A 363 25.78 1.10 -2.79
N SER A 364 26.48 0.03 -2.41
CA SER A 364 25.82 -1.14 -1.79
C SER A 364 25.29 -0.82 -0.40
N ASP A 365 26.02 -0.02 0.35
CA ASP A 365 25.62 0.40 1.69
C ASP A 365 24.46 1.41 1.61
N ASP A 366 24.52 2.39 0.71
CA ASP A 366 23.46 3.36 0.48
C ASP A 366 22.14 2.71 0.04
N ILE A 367 22.21 1.68 -0.83
CA ILE A 367 21.04 0.89 -1.23
C ILE A 367 20.48 0.12 -0.04
N ALA A 368 21.32 -0.50 0.77
CA ALA A 368 20.88 -1.25 1.93
C ALA A 368 20.20 -0.32 2.95
N GLU A 369 20.76 0.84 3.20
CA GLU A 369 20.19 1.86 4.07
C GLU A 369 18.84 2.35 3.54
N SER A 370 18.79 2.74 2.27
CA SER A 370 17.53 3.20 1.64
C SER A 370 16.44 2.13 1.65
N ASN A 371 16.77 0.86 1.42
CA ASN A 371 15.82 -0.24 1.50
C ASN A 371 15.34 -0.49 2.93
N ASN A 372 16.22 -0.36 3.91
CA ASN A 372 15.88 -0.47 5.32
C ASN A 372 14.94 0.67 5.76
N MET A 373 15.17 1.90 5.27
CA MET A 373 14.28 3.03 5.52
C MET A 373 12.89 2.83 4.91
N GLN A 374 12.80 2.21 3.72
CA GLN A 374 11.53 1.83 3.12
C GLN A 374 10.79 0.75 3.93
N CYS A 375 11.52 -0.21 4.51
CA CYS A 375 10.93 -1.21 5.42
C CYS A 375 10.46 -0.56 6.72
N TYR A 376 11.27 0.34 7.29
CA TYR A 376 10.92 1.08 8.50
C TYR A 376 9.65 1.92 8.31
N ALA A 377 9.54 2.64 7.20
CA ALA A 377 8.36 3.43 6.86
C ALA A 377 7.07 2.59 6.83
N ASP A 378 7.15 1.36 6.35
CA ASP A 378 6.03 0.41 6.30
C ASP A 378 5.84 -0.41 7.59
N ASN A 379 6.59 -0.09 8.64
CA ASN A 379 6.54 -0.84 9.91
C ASN A 379 6.80 -2.35 9.72
N ILE A 380 7.82 -2.67 8.93
CA ILE A 380 8.25 -4.03 8.65
C ILE A 380 9.72 -4.19 9.05
N HIS A 381 9.98 -5.20 9.89
CA HIS A 381 11.36 -5.57 10.15
C HIS A 381 11.94 -6.31 8.93
N PRO A 382 13.12 -5.92 8.41
CA PRO A 382 13.71 -6.54 7.21
C PRO A 382 13.85 -8.06 7.26
N ASN A 383 14.06 -8.62 8.45
CA ASN A 383 14.17 -10.07 8.66
C ASN A 383 12.86 -10.84 8.37
N LEU A 384 11.70 -10.17 8.37
CA LEU A 384 10.41 -10.80 8.07
C LEU A 384 10.17 -10.98 6.57
N VAL A 385 10.64 -10.05 5.76
CA VAL A 385 10.45 -10.09 4.30
C VAL A 385 11.58 -10.79 3.55
N GLY A 386 12.60 -11.25 4.26
CA GLY A 386 13.78 -11.89 3.70
C GLY A 386 14.94 -10.94 3.46
N ALA A 387 15.92 -11.34 2.63
CA ALA A 387 17.07 -10.51 2.34
C ALA A 387 16.63 -9.27 1.56
N THR A 388 16.76 -8.09 2.16
CA THR A 388 16.68 -6.84 1.42
C THR A 388 17.86 -6.73 0.46
N PRO A 389 17.67 -6.22 -0.75
CA PRO A 389 18.81 -5.96 -1.65
C PRO A 389 19.82 -5.04 -0.96
N GLY A 390 21.07 -5.49 -0.87
CA GLY A 390 22.15 -4.82 -0.15
C GLY A 390 22.77 -5.73 0.92
N LYS A 391 23.66 -5.20 1.73
CA LYS A 391 24.24 -5.92 2.87
C LYS A 391 23.19 -5.99 3.99
N SER A 392 22.39 -7.01 4.03
CA SER A 392 21.54 -7.26 5.18
C SER A 392 22.23 -8.24 6.13
N GLN A 393 22.52 -7.79 7.33
CA GLN A 393 22.84 -8.69 8.42
C GLN A 393 21.52 -9.30 8.89
N THR A 394 21.09 -10.36 8.23
CA THR A 394 19.94 -11.11 8.69
C THR A 394 20.39 -12.09 9.74
N ASN A 395 20.05 -11.85 10.99
CA ASN A 395 20.04 -12.88 12.01
C ASN A 395 18.98 -13.90 11.59
N ASN A 396 19.41 -15.11 11.27
CA ASN A 396 18.51 -16.18 10.84
C ASN A 396 18.01 -17.04 12.01
N SER A 397 17.99 -16.48 13.24
CA SER A 397 17.43 -17.19 14.38
C SER A 397 15.92 -17.44 14.20
N GLY A 398 15.52 -18.69 14.38
CA GLY A 398 14.10 -19.05 14.30
C GLY A 398 13.25 -18.41 15.42
N SER A 399 13.87 -18.14 16.60
CA SER A 399 13.23 -17.44 17.71
C SER A 399 12.90 -16.00 17.37
N ASP A 400 13.89 -15.25 16.86
CA ASP A 400 13.69 -13.84 16.47
C ASP A 400 12.57 -13.67 15.45
N LYS A 401 12.52 -14.54 14.45
CA LYS A 401 11.46 -14.48 13.43
C LYS A 401 10.07 -14.71 14.00
N ARG A 402 9.93 -15.60 14.98
CA ARG A 402 8.65 -15.84 15.65
C ARG A 402 8.23 -14.67 16.52
N GLU A 403 9.15 -14.11 17.29
CA GLU A 403 8.88 -12.94 18.12
C GLU A 403 8.48 -11.75 17.29
N LEU A 404 9.21 -11.46 16.20
CA LEU A 404 8.89 -10.42 15.25
C LEU A 404 7.54 -10.65 14.56
N PHE A 405 7.23 -11.89 14.22
CA PHE A 405 5.94 -12.23 13.60
C PHE A 405 4.78 -12.06 14.60
N THR A 406 4.96 -12.48 15.85
CA THR A 406 3.97 -12.29 16.92
C THR A 406 3.73 -10.81 17.20
N LEU A 407 4.81 -10.01 17.27
CA LEU A 407 4.72 -8.56 17.43
C LEU A 407 3.96 -7.94 16.24
N LYS A 408 4.27 -8.36 15.04
CA LYS A 408 3.59 -7.89 13.83
C LYS A 408 2.09 -8.17 13.86
N GLN A 409 1.70 -9.38 14.26
CA GLN A 409 0.27 -9.73 14.41
C GLN A 409 -0.44 -8.88 15.48
N SER A 410 0.23 -8.60 16.59
CA SER A 410 -0.34 -7.75 17.65
C SER A 410 -0.63 -6.33 17.14
N ILE A 411 0.23 -5.80 16.27
CA ILE A 411 0.03 -4.50 15.64
C ILE A 411 -1.16 -4.53 14.66
N GLU A 412 -1.36 -5.65 13.97
CA GLU A 412 -2.47 -5.81 13.01
C GLU A 412 -3.85 -5.82 13.68
N LYS A 413 -3.94 -6.18 14.96
CA LYS A 413 -5.21 -6.24 15.71
C LYS A 413 -6.00 -4.93 15.64
N ALA A 414 -5.33 -3.77 15.73
CA ALA A 414 -5.99 -2.47 15.65
C ALA A 414 -6.71 -2.26 14.30
N PHE A 415 -6.15 -2.77 13.22
CA PHE A 415 -6.79 -2.71 11.89
C PHE A 415 -7.99 -3.67 11.81
N HIS A 416 -7.89 -4.86 12.41
CA HIS A 416 -9.00 -5.80 12.49
C HIS A 416 -10.18 -5.19 13.23
N ASP A 417 -9.96 -4.62 14.43
CA ASP A 417 -11.01 -4.02 15.24
C ASP A 417 -11.78 -2.93 14.49
N LEU A 418 -11.08 -2.11 13.72
CA LEU A 418 -11.71 -1.09 12.89
C LEU A 418 -12.55 -1.70 11.76
N MET A 419 -12.01 -2.69 11.04
CA MET A 419 -12.72 -3.30 9.90
C MET A 419 -13.90 -4.17 10.35
N GLU A 420 -13.84 -4.75 11.54
CA GLU A 420 -14.94 -5.54 12.12
C GLU A 420 -16.22 -4.71 12.31
N THR A 421 -16.14 -3.38 12.40
CA THR A 421 -17.31 -2.50 12.57
C THR A 421 -18.41 -2.80 11.55
N VAL A 422 -18.07 -2.96 10.27
CA VAL A 422 -19.04 -3.27 9.22
C VAL A 422 -19.72 -4.61 9.47
N HIS A 423 -18.95 -5.59 9.95
CA HIS A 423 -19.46 -6.94 10.23
C HIS A 423 -20.38 -6.93 11.45
N TRP A 424 -20.07 -6.14 12.47
CA TRP A 424 -20.95 -5.94 13.61
C TRP A 424 -22.26 -5.28 13.21
N VAL A 425 -22.24 -4.27 12.34
CA VAL A 425 -23.46 -3.68 11.78
C VAL A 425 -24.32 -4.73 11.06
N ILE A 426 -23.71 -5.60 10.26
CA ILE A 426 -24.40 -6.68 9.55
C ILE A 426 -25.02 -7.66 10.55
N ILE A 427 -24.27 -8.08 11.57
CA ILE A 427 -24.72 -9.04 12.57
C ILE A 427 -25.93 -8.50 13.35
N TYR A 428 -25.81 -7.30 13.90
CA TYR A 428 -26.89 -6.70 14.70
C TYR A 428 -28.12 -6.33 13.86
N PHE A 429 -27.93 -5.80 12.68
CA PHE A 429 -29.04 -5.44 11.81
C PHE A 429 -29.81 -6.66 11.28
N ASN A 430 -29.14 -7.80 11.11
CA ASN A 430 -29.75 -9.05 10.67
C ASN A 430 -30.23 -9.95 11.82
N HIS A 431 -30.08 -9.51 13.08
CA HIS A 431 -30.42 -10.28 14.30
C HIS A 431 -29.66 -11.60 14.42
N TRP A 432 -28.34 -11.54 14.20
CA TRP A 432 -27.45 -12.68 14.35
C TRP A 432 -26.55 -12.59 15.58
N GLU A 433 -26.74 -11.60 16.44
CA GLU A 433 -25.89 -11.31 17.61
C GLU A 433 -25.85 -12.44 18.66
N GLU A 434 -26.93 -13.22 18.76
CA GLU A 434 -26.98 -14.41 19.63
C GLU A 434 -26.34 -15.65 18.97
N LYS A 435 -26.07 -15.62 17.66
CA LYS A 435 -25.58 -16.77 16.90
C LYS A 435 -24.09 -16.69 16.60
N VAL A 436 -23.63 -15.53 16.17
CA VAL A 436 -22.29 -15.40 15.62
C VAL A 436 -21.60 -14.09 16.00
N TYR A 437 -20.27 -14.12 15.98
CA TYR A 437 -19.43 -12.95 16.05
C TYR A 437 -18.34 -12.99 14.96
N PRO A 438 -17.81 -11.82 14.52
CA PRO A 438 -16.75 -11.76 13.54
C PRO A 438 -15.41 -12.12 14.20
N ASP A 439 -14.52 -12.76 13.48
CA ASP A 439 -13.21 -13.12 13.99
C ASP A 439 -12.17 -13.19 12.87
N VAL A 440 -10.96 -12.76 13.18
CA VAL A 440 -9.78 -12.94 12.34
C VAL A 440 -8.74 -13.69 13.17
N PRO A 441 -8.69 -15.02 13.06
CA PRO A 441 -7.81 -15.82 13.89
C PRO A 441 -6.34 -15.50 13.65
N LEU A 442 -5.59 -15.38 14.75
CA LEU A 442 -4.16 -15.18 14.72
C LEU A 442 -3.43 -16.49 14.44
N ILE A 443 -2.32 -16.40 13.70
CA ILE A 443 -1.45 -17.54 13.45
C ILE A 443 -0.45 -17.64 14.60
N MET A 444 -0.53 -18.70 15.37
CA MET A 444 0.47 -18.98 16.40
C MET A 444 1.57 -19.88 15.83
N LEU A 445 2.80 -19.36 15.85
CA LEU A 445 4.00 -20.12 15.47
C LEU A 445 4.59 -20.77 16.74
N THR A 446 4.44 -22.08 16.88
CA THR A 446 5.05 -22.85 17.98
C THR A 446 6.35 -23.52 17.55
N THR A 447 7.29 -23.73 18.49
CA THR A 447 8.49 -24.54 18.27
C THR A 447 8.24 -26.00 18.62
N LEU A 448 8.98 -26.87 17.95
CA LEU A 448 9.09 -28.28 18.31
C LEU A 448 9.67 -28.46 19.74
N ASP A 449 10.46 -27.48 20.23
CA ASP A 449 11.09 -27.54 21.56
C ASP A 449 10.09 -27.27 22.70
N GLU A 450 9.08 -26.44 22.45
CA GLU A 450 8.00 -26.16 23.42
C GLU A 450 6.94 -27.27 23.46
N ASN A 451 6.83 -28.01 22.40
CA ASN A 451 5.83 -29.08 22.26
C ASN A 451 6.51 -30.35 21.78
N LYS A 452 7.20 -31.05 22.71
CA LYS A 452 7.88 -32.35 22.43
C LYS A 452 6.91 -33.42 21.88
N ASP A 453 5.62 -33.25 22.13
CA ASP A 453 4.53 -34.09 21.64
C ASP A 453 3.70 -33.39 20.55
N ALA A 454 4.24 -32.41 19.86
CA ALA A 454 3.54 -31.76 18.76
C ALA A 454 3.24 -32.78 17.65
N LYS A 455 2.18 -33.54 17.86
CA LYS A 455 1.51 -34.27 16.79
C LYS A 455 1.13 -33.23 15.75
N LYS A 456 1.47 -33.45 14.48
CA LYS A 456 0.98 -32.63 13.37
C LYS A 456 -0.51 -32.44 13.59
N VAL A 457 -0.95 -31.20 13.85
CA VAL A 457 -2.36 -30.86 13.86
C VAL A 457 -2.80 -31.05 12.42
N SER A 458 -3.35 -32.23 12.15
CA SER A 458 -4.01 -32.50 10.87
C SER A 458 -5.24 -31.60 10.86
N ASN A 459 -5.34 -30.72 9.89
CA ASN A 459 -6.55 -29.94 9.62
C ASN A 459 -7.72 -30.83 9.15
N ASN A 460 -7.59 -32.14 9.30
CA ASN A 460 -8.64 -33.08 8.99
C ASN A 460 -9.39 -33.47 10.27
N PRO A 461 -10.62 -32.98 10.49
CA PRO A 461 -11.40 -33.26 11.69
C PRO A 461 -11.78 -34.76 11.84
N ASN A 462 -11.44 -35.62 10.86
CA ASN A 462 -11.74 -37.04 10.86
C ASN A 462 -10.53 -37.96 11.09
N SER A 463 -9.34 -37.42 11.40
CA SER A 463 -8.23 -38.29 11.82
C SER A 463 -8.48 -38.75 13.25
N LYS A 464 -9.03 -39.95 13.39
CA LYS A 464 -9.00 -40.68 14.67
C LYS A 464 -7.54 -40.84 15.10
N THR A 465 -7.22 -40.32 16.26
CA THR A 465 -5.99 -40.64 16.96
C THR A 465 -6.10 -42.10 17.36
N ASP A 466 -5.40 -42.98 16.64
CA ASP A 466 -5.07 -44.31 17.18
C ASP A 466 -4.03 -44.10 18.27
N ASP A 467 -4.35 -44.60 19.46
CA ASP A 467 -3.52 -44.66 20.67
C ASP A 467 -2.19 -45.37 20.46
#